data_92613c1e87ee3b9a5d4c1bfe4544cea0
#
_entry.id   92613c1e87ee3b9a5d4c1bfe4544cea0
#
_cell.length_a   1.000
_cell.length_b   1.000
_cell.length_c   1.000
_cell.angle_alpha   90.00
_cell.angle_beta   90.00
_cell.angle_gamma   90.00
#
_symmetry.space_group_name_H-M   'P 1'
#
loop_
_entity.id
_entity.type
_entity.pdbx_description
1 polymer ?
#
loop_
_entity_poly.entity_id
_entity_poly.type
_entity_poly.pdbx_seq_one_letter_code
_entity_poly.pdbx_strand_id
1 'polypeptide(L)'
;DSIEQVLASADELGGFPLLIRPAFTLGGLGGGTAYNTGELVEIASQGILHSAIGQVLIEESIMGWQEHEYEVIRDGADNVIIVCTMENLDPMGVHTGESVVVAPQQTLSDQDHQMLRDAALKLIRRLNIRGGCNVQFAVQQSTGEYRVIEVNPRVSRSSALASKATGYPIARIAALIAVGYTLDELPNPITGEGTTAAFEPTLDYCVVKMPRWPFDKFRTADRTIGTSMKSTGEVMAIGRCFEEAFLKAWASLEYGQPHPRPLTMADASGGESMDERAFEPLPEALLEDWLRVPTDRRMGALFEAFRRGYSVEDVRDMSGGITRWFLHRFENMAAIETEIRAAGEIGLPPAEVPEAEMRLWKGAGFTDLHIADALAGFPASGPKQLPVGADEFAVTARRHELGIHPVFRMVDSCAAEFAAVTPYYYATYEGGSAPSGIDYVPDLNESLKQRIVVIGSGPIRIGQGIEFDYGCVHAVGAIRDMGHEAIIINNNPETVSTDFDTSDRLYFDPLTLESVSEVLLREKAHGILLQFGGQTAINL
;
A
#
# COMPACT_ATOMS: atom_id res chain seq x y z
N ASP A 1 -12.71 -11.24 -33.78
CA ASP A 1 -13.20 -10.19 -34.69
C ASP A 1 -14.73 -10.21 -34.82
N SER A 2 -15.42 -11.37 -34.57
CA SER A 2 -16.88 -11.50 -34.62
C SER A 2 -17.41 -12.35 -33.46
N ILE A 3 -18.71 -12.23 -33.18
CA ILE A 3 -19.35 -13.01 -32.12
C ILE A 3 -19.34 -14.51 -32.43
N GLU A 4 -19.42 -14.89 -33.71
CA GLU A 4 -19.32 -16.32 -34.09
C GLU A 4 -17.95 -16.90 -33.75
N GLN A 5 -16.86 -16.13 -33.98
CA GLN A 5 -15.50 -16.53 -33.58
C GLN A 5 -15.33 -16.56 -32.06
N VAL A 6 -15.95 -15.62 -31.35
CA VAL A 6 -15.96 -15.61 -29.87
C VAL A 6 -16.59 -16.88 -29.32
N LEU A 7 -17.73 -17.29 -29.83
CA LEU A 7 -18.43 -18.53 -29.40
C LEU A 7 -17.59 -19.77 -29.71
N ALA A 8 -17.00 -19.84 -30.91
CA ALA A 8 -16.13 -20.95 -31.29
C ALA A 8 -14.88 -21.03 -30.37
N SER A 9 -14.24 -19.89 -30.05
CA SER A 9 -13.12 -19.86 -29.12
C SER A 9 -13.51 -20.30 -27.70
N ALA A 10 -14.72 -19.98 -27.24
CA ALA A 10 -15.22 -20.43 -25.95
C ALA A 10 -15.37 -21.96 -25.87
N ASP A 11 -15.84 -22.59 -26.95
CA ASP A 11 -15.94 -24.03 -27.04
C ASP A 11 -14.55 -24.71 -27.03
N GLU A 12 -13.56 -24.11 -27.71
CA GLU A 12 -12.18 -24.61 -27.76
C GLU A 12 -11.47 -24.52 -26.40
N LEU A 13 -11.79 -23.49 -25.60
CA LEU A 13 -11.21 -23.25 -24.24
C LEU A 13 -11.86 -24.10 -23.14
N GLY A 14 -12.89 -24.89 -23.48
CA GLY A 14 -13.49 -25.85 -22.54
C GLY A 14 -14.57 -25.27 -21.61
N GLY A 15 -15.06 -24.07 -21.88
CA GLY A 15 -16.22 -23.49 -21.19
C GLY A 15 -15.89 -22.36 -20.23
N PHE A 16 -16.78 -22.07 -19.32
CA PHE A 16 -16.77 -20.91 -18.43
C PHE A 16 -16.12 -21.20 -17.07
N PRO A 17 -15.61 -20.16 -16.35
CA PRO A 17 -15.60 -18.74 -16.73
C PRO A 17 -14.51 -18.40 -17.75
N LEU A 18 -14.76 -17.35 -18.58
CA LEU A 18 -13.82 -16.86 -19.60
C LEU A 18 -13.55 -15.38 -19.40
N LEU A 19 -12.30 -14.96 -19.63
CA LEU A 19 -11.89 -13.54 -19.59
C LEU A 19 -11.89 -12.98 -21.01
N ILE A 20 -12.49 -11.81 -21.18
CA ILE A 20 -12.53 -11.07 -22.44
C ILE A 20 -11.67 -9.81 -22.32
N ARG A 21 -10.69 -9.65 -23.23
CA ARG A 21 -9.78 -8.50 -23.25
C ARG A 21 -9.81 -7.83 -24.63
N PRO A 22 -10.35 -6.60 -24.73
CA PRO A 22 -10.29 -5.84 -25.97
C PRO A 22 -8.86 -5.47 -26.35
N ALA A 23 -8.52 -5.62 -27.62
CA ALA A 23 -7.21 -5.25 -28.10
C ALA A 23 -7.03 -3.71 -28.13
N PHE A 24 -5.84 -3.23 -27.71
CA PHE A 24 -5.45 -1.81 -27.70
C PHE A 24 -6.33 -0.91 -26.84
N THR A 25 -6.85 -1.43 -25.71
CA THR A 25 -7.51 -0.61 -24.68
C THR A 25 -6.60 -0.42 -23.47
N LEU A 26 -6.85 0.64 -22.70
CA LEU A 26 -6.13 0.92 -21.45
C LEU A 26 -7.04 0.70 -20.25
N GLY A 27 -6.46 0.21 -19.13
CA GLY A 27 -7.15 0.08 -17.85
C GLY A 27 -8.33 -0.88 -17.87
N GLY A 28 -8.32 -1.91 -18.73
CA GLY A 28 -9.37 -2.93 -18.79
C GLY A 28 -10.70 -2.48 -19.42
N LEU A 29 -10.74 -1.32 -20.08
CA LEU A 29 -11.95 -0.76 -20.68
C LEU A 29 -12.59 -1.73 -21.68
N GLY A 30 -13.86 -2.06 -21.48
CA GLY A 30 -14.65 -2.95 -22.35
C GLY A 30 -14.33 -4.44 -22.19
N GLY A 31 -13.44 -4.80 -21.25
CA GLY A 31 -13.16 -6.19 -20.86
C GLY A 31 -14.01 -6.64 -19.68
N GLY A 32 -14.00 -7.95 -19.41
CA GLY A 32 -14.71 -8.52 -18.27
C GLY A 32 -14.65 -10.05 -18.26
N THR A 33 -15.18 -10.64 -17.18
CA THR A 33 -15.29 -12.09 -17.03
C THR A 33 -16.72 -12.53 -17.33
N ALA A 34 -16.87 -13.48 -18.23
CA ALA A 34 -18.16 -14.11 -18.55
C ALA A 34 -18.30 -15.46 -17.85
N TYR A 35 -19.45 -15.70 -17.24
CA TYR A 35 -19.80 -16.96 -16.56
C TYR A 35 -20.76 -17.82 -17.36
N ASN A 36 -21.29 -17.30 -18.45
CA ASN A 36 -22.20 -17.97 -19.35
C ASN A 36 -22.16 -17.35 -20.75
N THR A 37 -22.79 -18.00 -21.72
CA THR A 37 -22.81 -17.57 -23.13
C THR A 37 -23.46 -16.19 -23.32
N GLY A 38 -24.49 -15.84 -22.53
CA GLY A 38 -25.15 -14.54 -22.63
C GLY A 38 -24.23 -13.40 -22.25
N GLU A 39 -23.55 -13.51 -21.12
CA GLU A 39 -22.55 -12.55 -20.65
C GLU A 39 -21.36 -12.47 -21.62
N LEU A 40 -20.91 -13.62 -22.16
CA LEU A 40 -19.83 -13.66 -23.14
C LEU A 40 -20.17 -12.80 -24.37
N VAL A 41 -21.37 -12.97 -24.93
CA VAL A 41 -21.82 -12.21 -26.11
C VAL A 41 -21.92 -10.72 -25.79
N GLU A 42 -22.47 -10.36 -24.65
CA GLU A 42 -22.62 -8.97 -24.21
C GLU A 42 -21.24 -8.29 -24.04
N ILE A 43 -20.34 -8.88 -23.22
CA ILE A 43 -19.02 -8.32 -22.94
C ILE A 43 -18.16 -8.26 -24.23
N ALA A 44 -18.17 -9.33 -25.03
CA ALA A 44 -17.40 -9.36 -26.27
C ALA A 44 -17.90 -8.34 -27.30
N SER A 45 -19.21 -8.11 -27.38
CA SER A 45 -19.79 -7.08 -28.26
C SER A 45 -19.32 -5.68 -27.86
N GLN A 46 -19.32 -5.37 -26.55
CA GLN A 46 -18.79 -4.11 -26.02
C GLN A 46 -17.27 -4.02 -26.25
N GLY A 47 -16.56 -5.11 -26.00
CA GLY A 47 -15.11 -5.18 -26.21
C GLY A 47 -14.69 -4.92 -27.66
N ILE A 48 -15.38 -5.51 -28.62
CA ILE A 48 -15.16 -5.29 -30.05
C ILE A 48 -15.41 -3.81 -30.41
N LEU A 49 -16.46 -3.21 -29.83
CA LEU A 49 -16.81 -1.81 -30.08
C LEU A 49 -15.74 -0.83 -29.50
N HIS A 50 -15.19 -1.15 -28.33
CA HIS A 50 -14.16 -0.30 -27.69
C HIS A 50 -12.75 -0.53 -28.25
N SER A 51 -12.51 -1.67 -28.91
CA SER A 51 -11.20 -1.95 -29.51
C SER A 51 -10.96 -1.10 -30.75
N ALA A 52 -9.81 -0.43 -30.81
CA ALA A 52 -9.41 0.40 -31.95
C ALA A 52 -9.31 -0.39 -33.26
N ILE A 53 -9.14 -1.72 -33.19
CA ILE A 53 -9.04 -2.61 -34.35
C ILE A 53 -10.19 -3.63 -34.44
N GLY A 54 -11.21 -3.49 -33.57
CA GLY A 54 -12.38 -4.37 -33.58
C GLY A 54 -12.09 -5.80 -33.15
N GLN A 55 -11.13 -6.03 -32.23
CA GLN A 55 -10.71 -7.37 -31.80
C GLN A 55 -10.78 -7.53 -30.29
N VAL A 56 -11.14 -8.73 -29.87
CA VAL A 56 -11.04 -9.17 -28.47
C VAL A 56 -10.23 -10.46 -28.39
N LEU A 57 -9.49 -10.62 -27.32
CA LEU A 57 -8.86 -11.86 -26.91
C LEU A 57 -9.78 -12.56 -25.92
N ILE A 58 -9.98 -13.87 -26.09
CA ILE A 58 -10.70 -14.73 -25.16
C ILE A 58 -9.69 -15.63 -24.47
N GLU A 59 -9.72 -15.65 -23.16
CA GLU A 59 -8.75 -16.40 -22.34
C GLU A 59 -9.46 -17.24 -21.31
N GLU A 60 -8.84 -18.36 -20.93
CA GLU A 60 -9.22 -19.14 -19.76
C GLU A 60 -9.16 -18.25 -18.50
N SER A 61 -10.17 -18.31 -17.66
CA SER A 61 -10.18 -17.55 -16.42
C SER A 61 -9.27 -18.17 -15.38
N ILE A 62 -8.43 -17.35 -14.78
CA ILE A 62 -7.55 -17.68 -13.66
C ILE A 62 -8.00 -16.98 -12.37
N MET A 63 -9.31 -16.69 -12.25
CA MET A 63 -9.85 -16.10 -11.01
C MET A 63 -9.52 -16.96 -9.80
N GLY A 64 -9.19 -16.29 -8.71
CA GLY A 64 -8.78 -16.94 -7.47
C GLY A 64 -7.30 -17.37 -7.40
N TRP A 65 -6.53 -17.23 -8.49
CA TRP A 65 -5.08 -17.39 -8.44
C TRP A 65 -4.45 -16.17 -7.77
N GLN A 66 -3.26 -16.35 -7.20
CA GLN A 66 -2.52 -15.26 -6.56
C GLN A 66 -1.76 -14.44 -7.61
N GLU A 67 -1.75 -13.12 -7.45
CA GLU A 67 -0.99 -12.23 -8.33
C GLU A 67 0.33 -11.81 -7.68
N HIS A 68 1.43 -11.98 -8.43
CA HIS A 68 2.77 -11.59 -8.04
C HIS A 68 3.43 -10.73 -9.12
N GLU A 69 4.15 -9.71 -8.69
CA GLU A 69 4.81 -8.77 -9.58
C GLU A 69 6.32 -8.74 -9.34
N TYR A 70 7.08 -8.60 -10.41
CA TYR A 70 8.54 -8.48 -10.41
C TYR A 70 8.95 -7.21 -11.15
N GLU A 71 9.58 -6.29 -10.44
CA GLU A 71 10.21 -5.12 -11.03
C GLU A 71 11.64 -5.48 -11.45
N VAL A 72 11.90 -5.42 -12.74
CA VAL A 72 13.14 -5.89 -13.37
C VAL A 72 13.82 -4.74 -14.08
N ILE A 73 15.15 -4.65 -13.98
CA ILE A 73 15.97 -3.74 -14.79
C ILE A 73 16.97 -4.56 -15.58
N ARG A 74 17.16 -4.17 -16.88
CA ARG A 74 18.16 -4.76 -17.76
C ARG A 74 18.86 -3.66 -18.56
N ASP A 75 20.20 -3.74 -18.69
CA ASP A 75 20.99 -2.83 -19.50
C ASP A 75 21.36 -3.39 -20.89
N GLY A 76 22.20 -2.66 -21.62
CA GLY A 76 22.68 -3.04 -22.96
C GLY A 76 23.72 -4.16 -22.96
N ALA A 77 24.42 -4.42 -21.85
CA ALA A 77 25.42 -5.47 -21.68
C ALA A 77 24.84 -6.78 -21.13
N ASP A 78 23.49 -6.86 -20.99
CA ASP A 78 22.75 -7.98 -20.44
C ASP A 78 22.90 -8.18 -18.93
N ASN A 79 23.35 -7.18 -18.19
CA ASN A 79 23.19 -7.17 -16.74
C ASN A 79 21.71 -7.03 -16.41
N VAL A 80 21.18 -7.94 -15.59
CA VAL A 80 19.75 -7.99 -15.23
C VAL A 80 19.62 -8.19 -13.72
N ILE A 81 18.77 -7.39 -13.09
CA ILE A 81 18.46 -7.52 -11.66
C ILE A 81 16.95 -7.50 -11.41
N ILE A 82 16.52 -8.15 -10.35
CA ILE A 82 15.19 -7.97 -9.77
C ILE A 82 15.31 -6.89 -8.69
N VAL A 83 14.65 -5.75 -8.89
CA VAL A 83 14.68 -4.64 -7.93
C VAL A 83 13.76 -4.90 -6.75
N CYS A 84 12.57 -5.41 -7.03
CA CYS A 84 11.55 -5.66 -6.01
C CYS A 84 10.59 -6.75 -6.45
N THR A 85 10.09 -7.50 -5.49
CA THR A 85 8.99 -8.44 -5.67
C THR A 85 7.79 -7.98 -4.85
N MET A 86 6.60 -8.14 -5.40
CA MET A 86 5.35 -7.68 -4.77
C MET A 86 4.28 -8.74 -4.91
N GLU A 87 3.31 -8.69 -4.00
CA GLU A 87 2.18 -9.60 -3.96
C GLU A 87 0.89 -8.82 -3.72
N ASN A 88 -0.17 -9.15 -4.46
CA ASN A 88 -1.48 -8.58 -4.27
C ASN A 88 -2.25 -9.33 -3.17
N LEU A 89 -2.93 -8.60 -2.31
CA LEU A 89 -3.81 -9.19 -1.30
C LEU A 89 -5.05 -9.81 -1.97
N ASP A 90 -5.64 -9.10 -2.93
CA ASP A 90 -6.78 -9.62 -3.69
C ASP A 90 -6.29 -10.64 -4.73
N PRO A 91 -7.00 -11.78 -4.87
CA PRO A 91 -6.71 -12.74 -5.93
C PRO A 91 -7.03 -12.16 -7.31
N MET A 92 -6.57 -12.85 -8.37
CA MET A 92 -6.84 -12.50 -9.76
C MET A 92 -8.33 -12.23 -10.01
N GLY A 93 -8.61 -11.16 -10.76
CA GLY A 93 -9.93 -10.59 -11.01
C GLY A 93 -10.05 -9.13 -10.55
N VAL A 94 -9.18 -8.68 -9.68
CA VAL A 94 -9.00 -7.28 -9.29
C VAL A 94 -7.73 -6.74 -9.95
N HIS A 95 -7.80 -5.57 -10.58
CA HIS A 95 -6.63 -4.93 -11.18
C HIS A 95 -5.59 -4.62 -10.10
N THR A 96 -4.30 -4.85 -10.37
CA THR A 96 -3.22 -4.62 -9.38
C THR A 96 -3.21 -3.19 -8.81
N GLY A 97 -3.54 -2.18 -9.63
CA GLY A 97 -3.70 -0.80 -9.16
C GLY A 97 -4.81 -0.59 -8.14
N GLU A 98 -5.77 -1.50 -8.08
CA GLU A 98 -6.94 -1.47 -7.19
C GLU A 98 -6.80 -2.38 -5.96
N SER A 99 -5.77 -3.22 -5.91
CA SER A 99 -5.50 -4.11 -4.78
C SER A 99 -4.58 -3.48 -3.74
N VAL A 100 -4.66 -3.97 -2.52
CA VAL A 100 -3.59 -3.79 -1.53
C VAL A 100 -2.40 -4.61 -1.99
N VAL A 101 -1.23 -3.99 -2.09
CA VAL A 101 0.01 -4.63 -2.55
C VAL A 101 1.04 -4.65 -1.43
N VAL A 102 1.72 -5.75 -1.28
CA VAL A 102 2.73 -5.96 -0.23
C VAL A 102 4.10 -6.24 -0.86
N ALA A 103 5.13 -5.58 -0.37
CA ALA A 103 6.51 -5.85 -0.71
C ALA A 103 7.35 -6.12 0.56
N PRO A 104 8.27 -7.11 0.53
CA PRO A 104 8.41 -8.14 -0.50
C PRO A 104 7.21 -9.09 -0.49
N GLN A 105 7.08 -9.93 -1.51
CA GLN A 105 6.09 -11.02 -1.51
C GLN A 105 6.21 -11.88 -0.25
N GLN A 106 5.07 -12.36 0.30
CA GLN A 106 5.01 -13.02 1.60
C GLN A 106 4.70 -14.52 1.54
N THR A 107 4.02 -14.98 0.48
CA THR A 107 3.38 -16.29 0.47
C THR A 107 4.00 -17.32 -0.47
N LEU A 108 4.91 -16.91 -1.35
CA LEU A 108 5.63 -17.84 -2.20
C LEU A 108 6.69 -18.63 -1.42
N SER A 109 6.84 -19.90 -1.75
CA SER A 109 8.02 -20.65 -1.35
C SER A 109 9.27 -20.12 -2.06
N ASP A 110 10.46 -20.39 -1.51
CA ASP A 110 11.71 -20.02 -2.18
C ASP A 110 11.83 -20.68 -3.57
N GLN A 111 11.38 -21.91 -3.72
CA GLN A 111 11.36 -22.61 -5.00
C GLN A 111 10.48 -21.90 -6.04
N ASP A 112 9.26 -21.49 -5.66
CA ASP A 112 8.32 -20.78 -6.55
C ASP A 112 8.86 -19.39 -6.88
N HIS A 113 9.43 -18.70 -5.87
CA HIS A 113 10.09 -17.42 -6.08
C HIS A 113 11.21 -17.51 -7.13
N GLN A 114 12.12 -18.48 -7.00
CA GLN A 114 13.21 -18.66 -7.96
C GLN A 114 12.71 -19.03 -9.36
N MET A 115 11.65 -19.82 -9.45
CA MET A 115 11.01 -20.18 -10.72
C MET A 115 10.44 -18.94 -11.42
N LEU A 116 9.70 -18.07 -10.71
CA LEU A 116 9.15 -16.84 -11.27
C LEU A 116 10.24 -15.81 -11.60
N ARG A 117 11.27 -15.71 -10.76
CA ARG A 117 12.45 -14.89 -11.00
C ARG A 117 13.13 -15.29 -12.32
N ASP A 118 13.40 -16.58 -12.53
CA ASP A 118 13.97 -17.09 -13.77
C ASP A 118 13.08 -16.81 -14.99
N ALA A 119 11.77 -16.94 -14.82
CA ALA A 119 10.81 -16.61 -15.88
C ALA A 119 10.88 -15.12 -16.23
N ALA A 120 10.90 -14.22 -15.24
CA ALA A 120 11.03 -12.78 -15.45
C ALA A 120 12.32 -12.41 -16.20
N LEU A 121 13.47 -12.98 -15.78
CA LEU A 121 14.76 -12.77 -16.43
C LEU A 121 14.77 -13.29 -17.89
N LYS A 122 14.14 -14.43 -18.16
CA LYS A 122 13.99 -14.96 -19.53
C LYS A 122 13.11 -14.08 -20.39
N LEU A 123 12.00 -13.57 -19.85
CA LEU A 123 11.05 -12.70 -20.55
C LEU A 123 11.70 -11.39 -20.98
N ILE A 124 12.37 -10.68 -20.08
CA ILE A 124 12.99 -9.39 -20.39
C ILE A 124 14.09 -9.54 -21.44
N ARG A 125 14.87 -10.63 -21.39
CA ARG A 125 15.87 -10.96 -22.40
C ARG A 125 15.25 -11.30 -23.74
N ARG A 126 14.23 -12.16 -23.75
CA ARG A 126 13.55 -12.61 -24.99
C ARG A 126 12.86 -11.47 -25.72
N LEU A 127 12.29 -10.53 -24.97
CA LEU A 127 11.65 -9.33 -25.51
C LEU A 127 12.64 -8.22 -25.82
N ASN A 128 13.94 -8.42 -25.52
CA ASN A 128 15.01 -7.44 -25.71
C ASN A 128 14.70 -6.06 -25.09
N ILE A 129 14.06 -6.07 -23.91
CA ILE A 129 13.75 -4.84 -23.16
C ILE A 129 15.04 -4.32 -22.54
N ARG A 130 15.24 -3.00 -22.58
CA ARG A 130 16.32 -2.28 -21.89
C ARG A 130 15.70 -1.20 -21.00
N GLY A 131 16.20 -1.06 -19.77
CA GLY A 131 15.61 -0.21 -18.74
C GLY A 131 14.67 -1.00 -17.81
N GLY A 132 13.71 -0.30 -17.21
CA GLY A 132 12.76 -0.88 -16.26
C GLY A 132 11.61 -1.65 -16.93
N CYS A 133 11.19 -2.71 -16.29
CA CYS A 133 10.08 -3.54 -16.76
C CYS A 133 9.37 -4.18 -15.55
N ASN A 134 8.04 -4.11 -15.55
CA ASN A 134 7.20 -4.86 -14.63
C ASN A 134 6.71 -6.14 -15.30
N VAL A 135 6.81 -7.28 -14.61
CA VAL A 135 6.30 -8.58 -15.05
C VAL A 135 5.30 -9.08 -14.02
N GLN A 136 4.08 -9.38 -14.46
CA GLN A 136 2.99 -9.86 -13.63
C GLN A 136 2.73 -11.34 -13.88
N PHE A 137 2.61 -12.08 -12.79
CA PHE A 137 2.35 -13.52 -12.79
C PHE A 137 1.11 -13.84 -11.97
N ALA A 138 0.31 -14.79 -12.46
CA ALA A 138 -0.67 -15.48 -11.63
C ALA A 138 -0.13 -16.84 -11.23
N VAL A 139 -0.31 -17.20 -9.96
CA VAL A 139 0.18 -18.48 -9.39
C VAL A 139 -0.98 -19.21 -8.73
N GLN A 140 -1.16 -20.48 -9.08
CA GLN A 140 -2.10 -21.36 -8.40
C GLN A 140 -1.44 -21.97 -7.16
N GLN A 141 -1.80 -21.53 -5.98
CA GLN A 141 -1.16 -21.93 -4.72
C GLN A 141 -1.14 -23.47 -4.48
N SER A 142 -2.18 -24.17 -4.93
CA SER A 142 -2.30 -25.62 -4.67
C SER A 142 -1.36 -26.48 -5.52
N THR A 143 -0.95 -25.99 -6.70
CA THR A 143 -0.15 -26.75 -7.66
C THR A 143 1.21 -26.13 -7.97
N GLY A 144 1.43 -24.85 -7.64
CA GLY A 144 2.60 -24.07 -8.08
C GLY A 144 2.57 -23.73 -9.57
N GLU A 145 1.49 -24.02 -10.28
CA GLU A 145 1.34 -23.64 -11.68
C GLU A 145 1.25 -22.12 -11.82
N TYR A 146 1.91 -21.55 -12.82
CA TYR A 146 1.90 -20.12 -13.05
C TYR A 146 1.56 -19.74 -14.49
N ARG A 147 1.05 -18.52 -14.65
CA ARG A 147 0.82 -17.87 -15.95
C ARG A 147 1.46 -16.49 -15.95
N VAL A 148 2.01 -16.09 -17.08
CA VAL A 148 2.43 -14.71 -17.33
C VAL A 148 1.18 -13.92 -17.73
N ILE A 149 0.85 -12.88 -16.95
CA ILE A 149 -0.34 -12.07 -17.20
C ILE A 149 -0.03 -10.95 -18.18
N GLU A 150 0.99 -10.16 -17.84
CA GLU A 150 1.46 -9.10 -18.73
C GLU A 150 2.90 -8.72 -18.43
N VAL A 151 3.50 -8.06 -19.40
CA VAL A 151 4.85 -7.48 -19.32
C VAL A 151 4.73 -6.00 -19.70
N ASN A 152 5.06 -5.13 -18.75
CA ASN A 152 5.00 -3.69 -18.92
C ASN A 152 6.42 -3.12 -19.15
N PRO A 153 6.89 -2.92 -20.41
CA PRO A 153 8.26 -2.48 -20.71
C PRO A 153 8.41 -0.97 -20.54
N ARG A 154 8.07 -0.48 -19.38
CA ARG A 154 8.11 0.93 -18.97
C ARG A 154 8.13 1.06 -17.47
N VAL A 155 8.52 2.24 -16.99
CA VAL A 155 8.29 2.62 -15.59
C VAL A 155 6.78 2.77 -15.37
N SER A 156 6.28 2.22 -14.27
CA SER A 156 4.87 2.14 -13.91
C SER A 156 4.65 2.63 -12.47
N ARG A 157 3.39 2.59 -11.97
CA ARG A 157 3.09 2.87 -10.56
C ARG A 157 3.81 1.90 -9.62
N SER A 158 3.82 0.62 -9.96
CA SER A 158 4.56 -0.39 -9.21
C SER A 158 6.06 -0.13 -9.18
N SER A 159 6.64 0.44 -10.25
CA SER A 159 8.05 0.89 -10.26
C SER A 159 8.28 2.06 -9.29
N ALA A 160 7.31 2.98 -9.16
CA ALA A 160 7.38 4.06 -8.17
C ALA A 160 7.35 3.51 -6.75
N LEU A 161 6.41 2.60 -6.45
CA LEU A 161 6.36 1.87 -5.18
C LEU A 161 7.67 1.14 -4.90
N ALA A 162 8.15 0.33 -5.85
CA ALA A 162 9.38 -0.45 -5.71
C ALA A 162 10.60 0.43 -5.44
N SER A 163 10.70 1.59 -6.12
CA SER A 163 11.79 2.54 -5.91
C SER A 163 11.85 3.05 -4.48
N LYS A 164 10.69 3.39 -3.90
CA LYS A 164 10.60 3.92 -2.54
C LYS A 164 10.73 2.80 -1.50
N ALA A 165 10.17 1.63 -1.79
CA ALA A 165 10.27 0.46 -0.93
C ALA A 165 11.71 -0.05 -0.77
N THR A 166 12.54 0.06 -1.81
CA THR A 166 13.90 -0.46 -1.82
C THR A 166 14.98 0.60 -1.68
N GLY A 167 14.64 1.89 -1.88
CA GLY A 167 15.64 2.94 -2.02
C GLY A 167 16.38 2.94 -3.37
N TYR A 168 16.02 2.04 -4.30
CA TYR A 168 16.66 1.93 -5.62
C TYR A 168 15.90 2.79 -6.66
N PRO A 169 16.45 3.88 -7.17
CA PRO A 169 15.72 4.83 -8.02
C PRO A 169 15.59 4.33 -9.47
N ILE A 170 14.62 3.45 -9.70
CA ILE A 170 14.38 2.74 -10.97
C ILE A 170 14.33 3.70 -12.17
N ALA A 171 13.58 4.80 -12.05
CA ALA A 171 13.43 5.75 -13.16
C ALA A 171 14.75 6.43 -13.55
N ARG A 172 15.56 6.82 -12.56
CA ARG A 172 16.89 7.41 -12.78
C ARG A 172 17.83 6.43 -13.44
N ILE A 173 17.91 5.20 -12.93
CA ILE A 173 18.75 4.15 -13.51
C ILE A 173 18.30 3.79 -14.92
N ALA A 174 17.00 3.65 -15.16
CA ALA A 174 16.45 3.38 -16.49
C ALA A 174 16.78 4.51 -17.49
N ALA A 175 16.75 5.78 -17.07
CA ALA A 175 17.15 6.91 -17.91
C ALA A 175 18.65 6.87 -18.25
N LEU A 176 19.52 6.50 -17.32
CA LEU A 176 20.96 6.35 -17.56
C LEU A 176 21.25 5.19 -18.53
N ILE A 177 20.54 4.07 -18.39
CA ILE A 177 20.62 2.94 -19.33
C ILE A 177 20.17 3.37 -20.74
N ALA A 178 19.14 4.20 -20.84
CA ALA A 178 18.64 4.69 -22.13
C ALA A 178 19.65 5.55 -22.89
N VAL A 179 20.57 6.23 -22.20
CA VAL A 179 21.66 7.00 -22.80
C VAL A 179 22.97 6.22 -22.92
N GLY A 180 22.97 4.91 -22.60
CA GLY A 180 24.04 3.97 -22.94
C GLY A 180 24.90 3.47 -21.78
N TYR A 181 24.61 3.86 -20.52
CA TYR A 181 25.30 3.31 -19.35
C TYR A 181 24.88 1.85 -19.10
N THR A 182 25.79 1.10 -18.49
CA THR A 182 25.51 -0.25 -17.97
C THR A 182 25.42 -0.25 -16.46
N LEU A 183 24.76 -1.26 -15.85
CA LEU A 183 24.54 -1.31 -14.42
C LEU A 183 25.83 -1.42 -13.59
N ASP A 184 26.86 -2.02 -14.16
CA ASP A 184 28.18 -2.14 -13.55
C ASP A 184 29.04 -0.86 -13.64
N GLU A 185 28.69 0.06 -14.54
CA GLU A 185 29.32 1.38 -14.64
C GLU A 185 28.69 2.41 -13.68
N LEU A 186 27.47 2.16 -13.22
CA LEU A 186 26.74 3.07 -12.33
C LEU A 186 27.02 2.74 -10.86
N PRO A 187 27.27 3.73 -9.99
CA PRO A 187 27.35 3.50 -8.56
C PRO A 187 25.99 3.05 -8.01
N ASN A 188 26.01 2.19 -7.00
CA ASN A 188 24.79 1.78 -6.31
C ASN A 188 24.23 2.96 -5.50
N PRO A 189 23.01 3.45 -5.79
CA PRO A 189 22.43 4.57 -5.07
C PRO A 189 22.19 4.30 -3.58
N ILE A 190 22.03 3.01 -3.20
CA ILE A 190 21.73 2.60 -1.81
C ILE A 190 22.99 2.63 -0.95
N THR A 191 24.14 2.20 -1.49
CA THR A 191 25.40 2.11 -0.74
C THR A 191 26.32 3.31 -0.98
N GLY A 192 26.02 4.17 -1.95
CA GLY A 192 26.91 5.25 -2.39
C GLY A 192 28.15 4.71 -3.08
N GLU A 193 29.33 4.92 -2.48
CA GLU A 193 30.60 4.45 -3.04
C GLU A 193 30.89 2.99 -2.60
N GLY A 194 31.31 2.15 -3.50
CA GLY A 194 31.83 0.82 -3.18
C GLY A 194 31.11 -0.37 -3.83
N THR A 195 29.88 -0.21 -4.30
CA THR A 195 29.17 -1.21 -5.10
C THR A 195 28.54 -0.61 -6.34
N THR A 196 28.12 -1.44 -7.29
CA THR A 196 27.50 -0.99 -8.54
C THR A 196 25.98 -1.14 -8.50
N ALA A 197 25.29 -0.49 -9.43
CA ALA A 197 23.84 -0.61 -9.58
C ALA A 197 23.39 -2.03 -10.00
N ALA A 198 24.30 -2.91 -10.36
CA ALA A 198 24.05 -4.35 -10.60
C ALA A 198 23.90 -5.11 -9.27
N PHE A 199 23.05 -4.64 -8.38
CA PHE A 199 22.79 -5.16 -7.04
C PHE A 199 21.29 -5.40 -6.84
N GLU A 200 20.91 -6.59 -6.36
CA GLU A 200 19.50 -6.89 -6.07
C GLU A 200 19.17 -6.50 -4.62
N PRO A 201 18.23 -5.55 -4.41
CA PRO A 201 17.79 -5.19 -3.08
C PRO A 201 17.13 -6.34 -2.32
N THR A 202 17.37 -6.41 -1.01
CA THR A 202 16.75 -7.37 -0.08
C THR A 202 16.08 -6.62 1.05
N LEU A 203 14.79 -6.87 1.27
CA LEU A 203 13.99 -6.18 2.29
C LEU A 203 13.81 -7.08 3.52
N ASP A 204 14.11 -6.56 4.71
CA ASP A 204 13.85 -7.20 6.00
C ASP A 204 12.69 -6.53 6.77
N TYR A 205 11.91 -5.68 6.09
CA TYR A 205 10.72 -4.98 6.55
C TYR A 205 9.56 -5.22 5.59
N CYS A 206 8.37 -4.82 6.00
CA CYS A 206 7.16 -4.96 5.20
C CYS A 206 6.71 -3.59 4.68
N VAL A 207 6.37 -3.53 3.41
CA VAL A 207 5.80 -2.34 2.77
C VAL A 207 4.39 -2.67 2.29
N VAL A 208 3.42 -1.83 2.65
CA VAL A 208 2.03 -1.97 2.20
C VAL A 208 1.63 -0.75 1.40
N LYS A 209 1.13 -0.97 0.19
CA LYS A 209 0.48 0.02 -0.66
C LYS A 209 -1.03 -0.17 -0.59
N MET A 210 -1.78 0.91 -0.40
CA MET A 210 -3.25 0.91 -0.49
C MET A 210 -3.73 1.92 -1.53
N PRO A 211 -4.66 1.54 -2.43
CA PRO A 211 -5.29 2.48 -3.34
C PRO A 211 -6.28 3.38 -2.61
N ARG A 212 -6.42 4.61 -3.11
CA ARG A 212 -7.44 5.55 -2.65
C ARG A 212 -8.51 5.73 -3.72
N TRP A 213 -9.75 5.37 -3.38
CA TRP A 213 -10.89 5.50 -4.27
C TRP A 213 -11.68 6.79 -4.00
N PRO A 214 -12.28 7.41 -5.03
CA PRO A 214 -13.03 8.66 -4.88
C PRO A 214 -14.51 8.45 -4.52
N PHE A 215 -14.88 7.33 -3.91
CA PHE A 215 -16.28 7.02 -3.59
C PHE A 215 -16.85 7.88 -2.46
N ASP A 216 -16.01 8.57 -1.72
CA ASP A 216 -16.41 9.63 -0.79
C ASP A 216 -16.98 10.87 -1.51
N LYS A 217 -16.57 11.09 -2.76
CA LYS A 217 -17.05 12.17 -3.63
C LYS A 217 -18.14 11.71 -4.61
N PHE A 218 -17.99 10.51 -5.16
CA PHE A 218 -18.93 9.93 -6.14
C PHE A 218 -19.76 8.81 -5.49
N ARG A 219 -20.67 9.18 -4.60
CA ARG A 219 -21.43 8.25 -3.74
C ARG A 219 -22.36 7.30 -4.51
N THR A 220 -22.84 7.71 -5.69
CA THR A 220 -23.72 6.90 -6.55
C THR A 220 -22.97 6.06 -7.59
N ALA A 221 -21.63 6.15 -7.61
CA ALA A 221 -20.84 5.34 -8.52
C ALA A 221 -20.87 3.86 -8.12
N ASP A 222 -20.73 2.99 -9.10
CA ASP A 222 -20.48 1.57 -8.86
C ASP A 222 -19.17 1.38 -8.11
N ARG A 223 -19.25 0.81 -6.90
CA ARG A 223 -18.11 0.60 -6.00
C ARG A 223 -17.39 -0.73 -6.26
N THR A 224 -17.90 -1.58 -7.16
CA THR A 224 -17.29 -2.87 -7.47
C THR A 224 -15.90 -2.66 -8.06
N ILE A 225 -14.89 -3.26 -7.45
CA ILE A 225 -13.51 -3.24 -7.89
C ILE A 225 -13.28 -4.50 -8.74
N GLY A 226 -12.71 -4.31 -9.92
CA GLY A 226 -12.49 -5.38 -10.87
C GLY A 226 -11.28 -5.10 -11.74
N THR A 227 -11.35 -5.50 -13.00
CA THR A 227 -10.24 -5.32 -13.96
C THR A 227 -10.06 -3.88 -14.46
N SER A 228 -11.02 -2.99 -14.18
CA SER A 228 -10.95 -1.56 -14.55
C SER A 228 -10.51 -0.70 -13.38
N MET A 229 -9.63 0.26 -13.64
CA MET A 229 -9.12 1.18 -12.61
C MET A 229 -10.14 2.25 -12.24
N LYS A 230 -10.37 2.43 -10.93
CA LYS A 230 -11.27 3.45 -10.34
C LYS A 230 -10.55 4.32 -9.31
N SER A 231 -9.40 3.90 -8.79
CA SER A 231 -8.60 4.65 -7.82
C SER A 231 -8.03 5.94 -8.42
N THR A 232 -7.89 6.99 -7.60
CA THR A 232 -7.33 8.29 -7.99
C THR A 232 -5.90 8.49 -7.51
N GLY A 233 -5.47 7.72 -6.53
CA GLY A 233 -4.14 7.79 -5.94
C GLY A 233 -3.89 6.58 -5.05
N GLU A 234 -2.75 6.58 -4.40
CA GLU A 234 -2.35 5.52 -3.49
C GLU A 234 -1.50 6.04 -2.34
N VAL A 235 -1.40 5.26 -1.30
CA VAL A 235 -0.50 5.49 -0.17
C VAL A 235 0.43 4.30 -0.01
N MET A 236 1.59 4.55 0.59
CA MET A 236 2.56 3.55 0.98
C MET A 236 2.92 3.74 2.45
N ALA A 237 3.05 2.64 3.17
CA ALA A 237 3.58 2.64 4.53
C ALA A 237 4.56 1.49 4.73
N ILE A 238 5.50 1.71 5.65
CA ILE A 238 6.56 0.76 5.98
C ILE A 238 6.45 0.40 7.47
N GLY A 239 6.62 -0.88 7.79
CA GLY A 239 6.62 -1.39 9.15
C GLY A 239 7.51 -2.64 9.28
N ARG A 240 7.75 -3.10 10.50
CA ARG A 240 8.52 -4.32 10.77
C ARG A 240 7.70 -5.60 10.56
N CYS A 241 6.38 -5.47 10.52
CA CYS A 241 5.43 -6.54 10.21
C CYS A 241 4.30 -6.00 9.32
N PHE A 242 3.52 -6.94 8.76
CA PHE A 242 2.38 -6.58 7.91
C PHE A 242 1.34 -5.74 8.65
N GLU A 243 1.03 -6.11 9.89
CA GLU A 243 0.03 -5.44 10.74
C GLU A 243 0.36 -3.95 10.91
N GLU A 244 1.61 -3.64 11.26
CA GLU A 244 2.08 -2.26 11.42
C GLU A 244 2.01 -1.49 10.10
N ALA A 245 2.55 -2.06 9.02
CA ALA A 245 2.53 -1.43 7.70
C ALA A 245 1.10 -1.21 7.18
N PHE A 246 0.19 -2.19 7.40
CA PHE A 246 -1.21 -2.11 7.00
C PHE A 246 -1.96 -1.01 7.75
N LEU A 247 -1.86 -0.97 9.09
CA LEU A 247 -2.56 0.04 9.90
C LEU A 247 -2.05 1.46 9.60
N LYS A 248 -0.75 1.63 9.36
CA LYS A 248 -0.18 2.90 8.89
C LYS A 248 -0.69 3.29 7.50
N ALA A 249 -0.78 2.34 6.57
CA ALA A 249 -1.34 2.61 5.24
C ALA A 249 -2.81 2.98 5.33
N TRP A 250 -3.58 2.32 6.20
CA TRP A 250 -4.97 2.72 6.48
C TRP A 250 -5.08 4.15 6.99
N ALA A 251 -4.28 4.51 7.99
CA ALA A 251 -4.25 5.87 8.55
C ALA A 251 -3.91 6.94 7.49
N SER A 252 -3.15 6.54 6.47
CA SER A 252 -2.71 7.41 5.37
C SER A 252 -3.77 7.67 4.29
N LEU A 253 -4.87 6.90 4.24
CA LEU A 253 -5.92 7.04 3.19
C LEU A 253 -6.74 8.32 3.29
N GLU A 254 -6.78 8.95 4.47
CA GLU A 254 -7.49 10.21 4.71
C GLU A 254 -9.00 10.17 4.38
N TYR A 255 -9.67 9.09 4.77
CA TYR A 255 -11.12 8.97 4.69
C TYR A 255 -11.85 9.56 5.91
N GLY A 256 -11.12 10.24 6.81
CA GLY A 256 -11.66 10.75 8.07
C GLY A 256 -11.82 9.67 9.15
N GLN A 257 -11.30 8.49 8.91
CA GLN A 257 -11.26 7.35 9.84
C GLN A 257 -9.82 6.77 9.80
N PRO A 258 -8.97 7.20 10.73
CA PRO A 258 -7.53 6.86 10.70
C PRO A 258 -7.23 5.41 11.11
N HIS A 259 -8.24 4.64 11.49
CA HIS A 259 -8.12 3.22 11.83
C HIS A 259 -9.42 2.46 11.49
N PRO A 260 -9.37 1.12 11.32
CA PRO A 260 -10.56 0.29 11.19
C PRO A 260 -11.43 0.41 12.45
N ARG A 261 -12.74 0.57 12.27
CA ARG A 261 -13.72 0.59 13.36
C ARG A 261 -14.82 -0.44 13.11
N PRO A 262 -15.63 -0.82 14.13
CA PRO A 262 -16.80 -1.65 13.92
C PRO A 262 -17.73 -1.04 12.87
N LEU A 263 -18.21 -1.87 11.94
CA LEU A 263 -19.08 -1.45 10.84
C LEU A 263 -20.53 -1.32 11.29
N THR A 264 -21.19 -0.27 10.83
CA THR A 264 -22.57 0.06 11.16
C THR A 264 -23.42 0.29 9.90
N MET A 265 -24.71 0.48 10.07
CA MET A 265 -25.63 0.86 8.99
C MET A 265 -25.27 2.20 8.35
N ALA A 266 -24.59 3.11 9.06
CA ALA A 266 -24.09 4.36 8.48
C ALA A 266 -23.08 4.10 7.35
N ASP A 267 -22.26 3.06 7.46
CA ASP A 267 -21.29 2.68 6.42
C ASP A 267 -22.00 2.15 5.16
N ALA A 268 -23.15 1.52 5.33
CA ALA A 268 -23.98 1.07 4.23
C ALA A 268 -24.70 2.23 3.52
N SER A 269 -25.20 3.22 4.27
CA SER A 269 -25.96 4.36 3.75
C SER A 269 -25.10 5.51 3.23
N GLY A 270 -23.78 5.42 3.32
CA GLY A 270 -22.87 6.51 2.91
C GLY A 270 -22.79 7.66 3.91
N GLY A 271 -23.19 7.44 5.17
CA GLY A 271 -23.02 8.42 6.26
C GLY A 271 -24.04 9.56 6.30
N GLU A 272 -25.13 9.49 5.53
CA GLU A 272 -26.11 10.58 5.45
C GLU A 272 -27.26 10.50 6.46
N SER A 273 -27.46 9.34 7.10
CA SER A 273 -28.56 9.18 8.05
C SER A 273 -28.16 9.67 9.44
N MET A 274 -28.89 10.67 9.94
CA MET A 274 -28.89 11.09 11.35
C MET A 274 -29.89 10.28 12.19
N ASP A 275 -30.45 9.19 11.63
CA ASP A 275 -31.38 8.30 12.31
C ASP A 275 -30.60 7.42 13.33
N GLU A 276 -31.21 7.15 14.46
CA GLU A 276 -30.64 6.25 15.48
C GLU A 276 -30.22 4.89 14.90
N ARG A 277 -30.92 4.39 13.87
CA ARG A 277 -30.58 3.17 13.14
C ARG A 277 -29.24 3.22 12.39
N ALA A 278 -28.68 4.39 12.14
CA ALA A 278 -27.37 4.52 11.51
C ALA A 278 -26.26 3.90 12.38
N PHE A 279 -26.45 3.83 13.67
CA PHE A 279 -25.49 3.27 14.64
C PHE A 279 -25.72 1.77 14.96
N GLU A 280 -26.76 1.16 14.39
CA GLU A 280 -26.93 -0.29 14.50
C GLU A 280 -25.77 -1.02 13.81
N PRO A 281 -25.31 -2.16 14.36
CA PRO A 281 -24.28 -2.98 13.72
C PRO A 281 -24.68 -3.36 12.30
N LEU A 282 -23.71 -3.44 11.39
CA LEU A 282 -23.92 -3.87 10.01
C LEU A 282 -24.58 -5.26 10.00
N PRO A 283 -25.71 -5.50 9.29
CA PRO A 283 -26.32 -6.80 9.17
C PRO A 283 -25.39 -7.85 8.57
N GLU A 284 -25.48 -9.08 9.04
CA GLU A 284 -24.63 -10.19 8.62
C GLU A 284 -24.66 -10.41 7.10
N ALA A 285 -25.85 -10.39 6.49
CA ALA A 285 -25.98 -10.55 5.03
C ALA A 285 -25.23 -9.46 4.23
N LEU A 286 -25.17 -8.22 4.74
CA LEU A 286 -24.38 -7.16 4.11
C LEU A 286 -22.87 -7.35 4.33
N LEU A 287 -22.48 -7.82 5.52
CA LEU A 287 -21.08 -8.13 5.79
C LEU A 287 -20.56 -9.22 4.85
N GLU A 288 -21.32 -10.31 4.69
CA GLU A 288 -20.97 -11.37 3.77
C GLU A 288 -20.92 -10.90 2.31
N ASP A 289 -21.85 -10.02 1.89
CA ASP A 289 -21.82 -9.43 0.56
C ASP A 289 -20.55 -8.61 0.34
N TRP A 290 -20.14 -7.80 1.33
CA TRP A 290 -18.91 -7.00 1.25
C TRP A 290 -17.62 -7.84 1.28
N LEU A 291 -17.67 -9.05 1.83
CA LEU A 291 -16.58 -10.01 1.71
C LEU A 291 -16.53 -10.62 0.30
N ARG A 292 -17.70 -10.98 -0.28
CA ARG A 292 -17.78 -11.63 -1.59
C ARG A 292 -17.48 -10.69 -2.75
N VAL A 293 -18.01 -9.47 -2.69
CA VAL A 293 -17.84 -8.48 -3.77
C VAL A 293 -16.69 -7.53 -3.45
N PRO A 294 -15.62 -7.53 -4.26
CA PRO A 294 -14.51 -6.60 -4.06
C PRO A 294 -15.01 -5.14 -4.17
N THR A 295 -14.88 -4.40 -3.10
CA THR A 295 -15.19 -2.97 -3.03
C THR A 295 -14.16 -2.30 -2.10
N ASP A 296 -14.15 -0.98 -2.05
CA ASP A 296 -13.38 -0.22 -1.07
C ASP A 296 -13.75 -0.52 0.40
N ARG A 297 -14.88 -1.22 0.63
CA ARG A 297 -15.34 -1.63 1.97
C ARG A 297 -14.77 -2.97 2.41
N ARG A 298 -14.20 -3.77 1.49
CA ARG A 298 -13.73 -5.15 1.76
C ARG A 298 -12.73 -5.21 2.91
N MET A 299 -11.79 -4.27 2.99
CA MET A 299 -10.80 -4.27 4.07
C MET A 299 -11.45 -4.09 5.44
N GLY A 300 -12.42 -3.19 5.57
CA GLY A 300 -13.21 -3.04 6.80
C GLY A 300 -14.07 -4.28 7.11
N ALA A 301 -14.62 -4.93 6.09
CA ALA A 301 -15.40 -6.15 6.24
C ALA A 301 -14.54 -7.34 6.73
N LEU A 302 -13.28 -7.44 6.31
CA LEU A 302 -12.34 -8.44 6.83
C LEU A 302 -12.13 -8.28 8.35
N PHE A 303 -11.88 -7.05 8.81
CA PHE A 303 -11.78 -6.76 10.25
C PHE A 303 -13.05 -7.13 11.00
N GLU A 304 -14.20 -6.70 10.47
CA GLU A 304 -15.50 -6.93 11.12
C GLU A 304 -15.84 -8.42 11.18
N ALA A 305 -15.52 -9.20 10.17
CA ALA A 305 -15.74 -10.65 10.17
C ALA A 305 -14.97 -11.32 11.32
N PHE A 306 -13.69 -10.99 11.50
CA PHE A 306 -12.89 -11.55 12.60
C PHE A 306 -13.34 -11.04 13.97
N ARG A 307 -13.79 -9.77 14.09
CA ARG A 307 -14.43 -9.27 15.33
C ARG A 307 -15.68 -10.07 15.71
N ARG A 308 -16.42 -10.58 14.72
CA ARG A 308 -17.61 -11.43 14.93
C ARG A 308 -17.29 -12.91 15.06
N GLY A 309 -16.01 -13.30 15.01
CA GLY A 309 -15.59 -14.68 15.22
C GLY A 309 -15.73 -15.60 14.01
N TYR A 310 -15.79 -15.05 12.79
CA TYR A 310 -15.68 -15.85 11.57
C TYR A 310 -14.32 -16.53 11.53
N SER A 311 -14.28 -17.79 11.06
CA SER A 311 -13.02 -18.48 10.88
C SER A 311 -12.27 -18.00 9.63
N VAL A 312 -10.96 -18.20 9.59
CA VAL A 312 -10.13 -17.90 8.41
C VAL A 312 -10.65 -18.63 7.16
N GLU A 313 -11.14 -19.87 7.31
CA GLU A 313 -11.69 -20.62 6.18
C GLU A 313 -13.01 -20.03 5.67
N ASP A 314 -13.92 -19.63 6.56
CA ASP A 314 -15.16 -18.96 6.16
C ASP A 314 -14.89 -17.68 5.37
N VAL A 315 -13.97 -16.84 5.89
CA VAL A 315 -13.61 -15.57 5.24
C VAL A 315 -12.90 -15.83 3.91
N ARG A 316 -12.03 -16.83 3.83
CA ARG A 316 -11.34 -17.21 2.60
C ARG A 316 -12.31 -17.62 1.51
N ASP A 317 -13.26 -18.50 1.84
CA ASP A 317 -14.26 -19.00 0.88
C ASP A 317 -15.17 -17.87 0.39
N MET A 318 -15.56 -16.94 1.26
CA MET A 318 -16.36 -15.77 0.88
C MET A 318 -15.58 -14.74 0.08
N SER A 319 -14.31 -14.53 0.38
CA SER A 319 -13.49 -13.48 -0.27
C SER A 319 -12.93 -13.86 -1.64
N GLY A 320 -13.30 -15.02 -2.17
CA GLY A 320 -12.81 -15.49 -3.48
C GLY A 320 -11.37 -16.00 -3.46
N GLY A 321 -10.85 -16.34 -2.27
CA GLY A 321 -9.56 -17.02 -2.12
C GLY A 321 -8.40 -16.11 -1.66
N ILE A 322 -8.67 -15.03 -0.93
CA ILE A 322 -7.61 -14.30 -0.23
C ILE A 322 -6.75 -15.29 0.56
N THR A 323 -5.44 -15.16 0.45
CA THR A 323 -4.48 -16.10 1.04
C THR A 323 -4.65 -16.20 2.55
N ARG A 324 -4.61 -17.43 3.10
CA ARG A 324 -4.65 -17.67 4.55
C ARG A 324 -3.66 -16.83 5.33
N TRP A 325 -2.47 -16.62 4.78
CA TRP A 325 -1.44 -15.81 5.43
C TRP A 325 -1.96 -14.40 5.73
N PHE A 326 -2.56 -13.72 4.75
CA PHE A 326 -3.14 -12.39 4.96
C PHE A 326 -4.32 -12.44 5.95
N LEU A 327 -5.20 -13.42 5.80
CA LEU A 327 -6.37 -13.57 6.69
C LEU A 327 -5.96 -13.76 8.15
N HIS A 328 -4.92 -14.55 8.43
CA HIS A 328 -4.36 -14.66 9.79
C HIS A 328 -3.77 -13.35 10.32
N ARG A 329 -3.26 -12.45 9.45
CA ARG A 329 -2.82 -11.13 9.87
C ARG A 329 -4.00 -10.26 10.29
N PHE A 330 -5.12 -10.30 9.54
CA PHE A 330 -6.35 -9.62 9.93
C PHE A 330 -6.94 -10.19 11.23
N GLU A 331 -6.97 -11.50 11.37
CA GLU A 331 -7.40 -12.19 12.59
C GLU A 331 -6.57 -11.73 13.80
N ASN A 332 -5.24 -11.66 13.65
CA ASN A 332 -4.33 -11.19 14.71
C ASN A 332 -4.61 -9.73 15.10
N MET A 333 -4.77 -8.83 14.14
CA MET A 333 -5.11 -7.43 14.41
C MET A 333 -6.47 -7.31 15.14
N ALA A 334 -7.49 -8.07 14.73
CA ALA A 334 -8.79 -8.07 15.36
C ALA A 334 -8.75 -8.66 16.78
N ALA A 335 -7.91 -9.66 17.02
CA ALA A 335 -7.69 -10.23 18.36
C ALA A 335 -7.06 -9.21 19.31
N ILE A 336 -6.00 -8.52 18.90
CA ILE A 336 -5.36 -7.45 19.70
C ILE A 336 -6.36 -6.32 19.98
N GLU A 337 -7.14 -5.88 18.99
CA GLU A 337 -8.18 -4.87 19.21
C GLU A 337 -9.22 -5.34 20.23
N THR A 338 -9.60 -6.63 20.18
CA THR A 338 -10.54 -7.21 21.14
C THR A 338 -9.96 -7.19 22.56
N GLU A 339 -8.66 -7.44 22.74
CA GLU A 339 -7.97 -7.31 24.04
C GLU A 339 -8.01 -5.87 24.55
N ILE A 340 -7.75 -4.88 23.68
CA ILE A 340 -7.82 -3.46 24.06
C ILE A 340 -9.25 -3.10 24.52
N ARG A 341 -10.26 -3.52 23.78
CA ARG A 341 -11.66 -3.28 24.12
C ARG A 341 -12.05 -3.93 25.46
N ALA A 342 -11.63 -5.17 25.67
CA ALA A 342 -11.89 -5.88 26.93
C ALA A 342 -11.23 -5.16 28.13
N ALA A 343 -10.04 -4.62 27.96
CA ALA A 343 -9.40 -3.78 28.96
C ALA A 343 -10.22 -2.50 29.27
N GLY A 344 -10.78 -1.87 28.26
CA GLY A 344 -11.69 -0.73 28.43
C GLY A 344 -13.00 -1.10 29.13
N GLU A 345 -13.61 -2.25 28.81
CA GLU A 345 -14.84 -2.73 29.44
C GLU A 345 -14.69 -2.98 30.94
N ILE A 346 -13.52 -3.39 31.41
CA ILE A 346 -13.22 -3.51 32.84
C ILE A 346 -12.82 -2.18 33.50
N GLY A 347 -12.83 -1.08 32.74
CA GLY A 347 -12.61 0.29 33.19
C GLY A 347 -11.14 0.71 33.26
N LEU A 348 -10.24 0.11 32.47
CA LEU A 348 -8.85 0.55 32.38
C LEU A 348 -8.77 1.92 31.68
N PRO A 349 -8.34 3.00 32.39
CA PRO A 349 -8.22 4.28 31.77
C PRO A 349 -6.92 4.37 30.92
N PRO A 350 -6.89 5.17 29.86
CA PRO A 350 -5.70 5.35 29.02
C PRO A 350 -4.42 5.67 29.80
N ALA A 351 -4.52 6.48 30.86
CA ALA A 351 -3.38 6.89 31.69
C ALA A 351 -2.80 5.75 32.55
N GLU A 352 -3.48 4.63 32.68
CA GLU A 352 -3.07 3.51 33.53
C GLU A 352 -2.72 2.24 32.73
N VAL A 353 -2.68 2.33 31.41
CA VAL A 353 -2.28 1.21 30.55
C VAL A 353 -0.90 0.70 30.98
N PRO A 354 -0.76 -0.60 31.28
CA PRO A 354 0.53 -1.16 31.67
C PRO A 354 1.55 -1.13 30.52
N GLU A 355 2.85 -1.16 30.86
CA GLU A 355 3.92 -1.05 29.88
C GLU A 355 3.93 -2.19 28.84
N ALA A 356 3.68 -3.41 29.29
CA ALA A 356 3.72 -4.60 28.43
C ALA A 356 2.64 -4.54 27.35
N GLU A 357 1.42 -4.18 27.72
CA GLU A 357 0.28 -4.00 26.83
C GLU A 357 0.52 -2.82 25.87
N MET A 358 1.00 -1.68 26.37
CA MET A 358 1.32 -0.54 25.53
C MET A 358 2.37 -0.90 24.45
N ARG A 359 3.43 -1.61 24.83
CA ARG A 359 4.45 -2.08 23.88
C ARG A 359 3.89 -3.07 22.85
N LEU A 360 3.04 -4.00 23.29
CA LEU A 360 2.40 -4.96 22.39
C LEU A 360 1.52 -4.25 21.36
N TRP A 361 0.63 -3.38 21.82
CA TRP A 361 -0.31 -2.68 20.95
C TRP A 361 0.40 -1.73 19.97
N LYS A 362 1.38 -0.98 20.45
CA LYS A 362 2.19 -0.09 19.60
C LYS A 362 3.01 -0.90 18.59
N GLY A 363 3.65 -1.98 19.02
CA GLY A 363 4.43 -2.87 18.13
C GLY A 363 3.61 -3.54 17.04
N ALA A 364 2.31 -3.74 17.27
CA ALA A 364 1.38 -4.22 16.24
C ALA A 364 0.83 -3.10 15.32
N GLY A 365 1.23 -1.84 15.54
CA GLY A 365 0.87 -0.72 14.67
C GLY A 365 -0.38 0.06 15.10
N PHE A 366 -0.96 -0.23 16.27
CA PHE A 366 -2.10 0.54 16.79
C PHE A 366 -1.65 1.96 17.14
N THR A 367 -2.30 2.97 16.55
CA THR A 367 -2.04 4.37 16.88
C THR A 367 -2.56 4.73 18.26
N ASP A 368 -2.06 5.83 18.84
CA ASP A 368 -2.55 6.31 20.14
C ASP A 368 -4.07 6.58 20.09
N LEU A 369 -4.57 7.12 18.98
CA LEU A 369 -6.01 7.32 18.75
C LEU A 369 -6.77 6.00 18.65
N HIS A 370 -6.24 4.99 17.93
CA HIS A 370 -6.89 3.68 17.81
C HIS A 370 -7.03 3.00 19.19
N ILE A 371 -5.97 3.06 19.99
CA ILE A 371 -5.98 2.54 21.37
C ILE A 371 -7.02 3.27 22.21
N ALA A 372 -7.06 4.60 22.14
CA ALA A 372 -8.03 5.41 22.88
C ALA A 372 -9.49 5.06 22.51
N ASP A 373 -9.78 4.98 21.22
CA ASP A 373 -11.12 4.64 20.72
C ASP A 373 -11.53 3.20 21.06
N ALA A 374 -10.60 2.26 20.99
CA ALA A 374 -10.86 0.87 21.35
C ALA A 374 -11.11 0.71 22.86
N LEU A 375 -10.34 1.38 23.73
CA LEU A 375 -10.58 1.43 25.19
C LEU A 375 -11.94 2.05 25.51
N ALA A 376 -12.38 3.08 24.75
CA ALA A 376 -13.69 3.70 24.91
C ALA A 376 -14.84 2.89 24.29
N GLY A 377 -14.57 1.73 23.68
CA GLY A 377 -15.57 0.89 23.03
C GLY A 377 -16.05 1.41 21.67
N PHE A 378 -15.24 2.20 20.98
CA PHE A 378 -15.58 2.87 19.71
C PHE A 378 -16.88 3.68 19.83
N PRO A 379 -16.85 4.85 20.45
CA PRO A 379 -18.05 5.66 20.64
C PRO A 379 -18.75 5.92 19.29
N ALA A 380 -20.06 5.76 19.28
CA ALA A 380 -20.91 5.94 18.10
C ALA A 380 -21.01 7.45 17.74
N SER A 381 -19.92 8.02 17.25
CA SER A 381 -19.89 9.38 16.74
C SER A 381 -20.03 9.34 15.22
N GLY A 382 -21.09 9.96 14.70
CA GLY A 382 -21.26 10.17 13.27
C GLY A 382 -20.09 10.99 12.68
N PRO A 383 -19.96 11.08 11.35
CA PRO A 383 -18.78 11.59 10.63
C PRO A 383 -18.39 13.05 10.93
N LYS A 384 -18.99 13.71 11.88
CA LYS A 384 -18.73 15.12 12.23
C LYS A 384 -18.28 15.37 13.67
N GLN A 385 -18.18 14.37 14.52
CA GLN A 385 -17.68 14.50 15.88
C GLN A 385 -16.87 13.26 16.26
N LEU A 386 -15.66 13.17 15.74
CA LEU A 386 -14.60 12.62 16.58
C LEU A 386 -14.48 13.63 17.72
N PRO A 387 -14.65 13.25 19.00
CA PRO A 387 -14.05 14.02 20.04
C PRO A 387 -12.54 13.91 19.78
N VAL A 388 -11.98 14.93 19.14
CA VAL A 388 -10.54 15.08 19.03
C VAL A 388 -10.06 15.10 20.47
N GLY A 389 -9.69 14.00 20.90
CA GLY A 389 -8.83 13.62 21.74
C GLY A 389 -8.42 13.97 23.08
N ALA A 390 -9.26 14.17 24.05
CA ALA A 390 -8.77 14.05 25.45
C ALA A 390 -8.13 12.67 25.70
N ASP A 391 -8.64 11.63 25.07
CA ASP A 391 -8.20 10.25 25.28
C ASP A 391 -6.97 9.87 24.44
N GLU A 392 -6.82 10.35 23.20
CA GLU A 392 -5.58 10.20 22.41
C GLU A 392 -4.40 10.82 23.15
N PHE A 393 -4.55 12.05 23.64
CA PHE A 393 -3.50 12.74 24.42
C PHE A 393 -3.17 12.01 25.71
N ALA A 394 -4.14 11.35 26.35
CA ALA A 394 -3.89 10.55 27.54
C ALA A 394 -3.06 9.30 27.22
N VAL A 395 -3.33 8.61 26.08
CA VAL A 395 -2.52 7.49 25.61
C VAL A 395 -1.11 7.96 25.25
N THR A 396 -0.97 9.07 24.51
CA THR A 396 0.34 9.66 24.16
C THR A 396 1.14 10.01 25.41
N ALA A 397 0.51 10.68 26.39
CA ALA A 397 1.17 11.05 27.63
C ALA A 397 1.64 9.81 28.41
N ARG A 398 0.78 8.78 28.49
CA ARG A 398 1.13 7.52 29.16
C ARG A 398 2.27 6.81 28.46
N ARG A 399 2.25 6.75 27.13
CA ARG A 399 3.31 6.15 26.33
C ARG A 399 4.65 6.86 26.56
N HIS A 400 4.66 8.20 26.58
CA HIS A 400 5.86 9.00 26.88
C HIS A 400 6.34 8.81 28.32
N GLU A 401 5.43 8.74 29.32
CA GLU A 401 5.77 8.44 30.70
C GLU A 401 6.49 7.09 30.84
N LEU A 402 6.06 6.10 30.06
CA LEU A 402 6.68 4.77 30.01
C LEU A 402 8.00 4.75 29.20
N GLY A 403 8.40 5.87 28.60
CA GLY A 403 9.58 5.94 27.74
C GLY A 403 9.43 5.15 26.44
N ILE A 404 8.19 4.95 25.97
CA ILE A 404 7.90 4.24 24.73
C ILE A 404 7.81 5.26 23.60
N HIS A 405 8.84 5.33 22.79
CA HIS A 405 8.94 6.17 21.59
C HIS A 405 9.22 5.30 20.37
N PRO A 406 8.81 5.73 19.17
CA PRO A 406 9.23 5.02 17.97
C PRO A 406 10.74 5.18 17.76
N VAL A 407 11.34 4.17 17.18
CA VAL A 407 12.66 4.27 16.56
C VAL A 407 12.50 4.59 15.09
N PHE A 408 13.42 5.35 14.53
CA PHE A 408 13.40 5.69 13.11
C PHE A 408 14.45 4.86 12.37
N ARG A 409 13.98 4.07 11.41
CA ARG A 409 14.85 3.22 10.60
C ARG A 409 14.99 3.79 9.20
N MET A 410 16.18 3.64 8.65
CA MET A 410 16.45 3.90 7.24
C MET A 410 15.89 2.76 6.39
N VAL A 411 15.39 3.08 5.21
CA VAL A 411 15.12 2.10 4.16
C VAL A 411 16.47 1.56 3.70
N ASP A 412 16.80 0.37 4.18
CA ASP A 412 18.05 -0.34 3.92
C ASP A 412 17.75 -1.70 3.30
N SER A 413 18.11 -1.85 2.05
CA SER A 413 17.94 -3.08 1.28
C SER A 413 19.28 -3.78 0.97
N CYS A 414 20.31 -3.50 1.77
CA CYS A 414 21.64 -4.07 1.62
C CYS A 414 21.88 -5.36 2.43
N ALA A 415 20.85 -5.91 3.09
CA ALA A 415 20.93 -7.12 3.92
C ALA A 415 22.04 -7.06 5.00
N ALA A 416 22.36 -5.87 5.51
CA ALA A 416 23.46 -5.58 6.43
C ALA A 416 24.87 -5.92 5.89
N GLU A 417 25.02 -6.17 4.58
CA GLU A 417 26.33 -6.41 3.96
C GLU A 417 27.10 -5.12 3.71
N PHE A 418 26.39 -4.01 3.49
CA PHE A 418 26.94 -2.68 3.25
C PHE A 418 26.15 -1.65 4.04
N ALA A 419 26.77 -0.52 4.35
CA ALA A 419 26.08 0.62 4.95
C ALA A 419 25.18 1.29 3.91
N ALA A 420 23.90 1.45 4.22
CA ALA A 420 22.96 2.18 3.38
C ALA A 420 23.08 3.71 3.60
N VAL A 421 22.79 4.47 2.55
CA VAL A 421 22.83 5.95 2.56
C VAL A 421 21.54 6.54 1.94
N THR A 422 20.43 5.83 2.01
CA THR A 422 19.17 6.31 1.45
C THR A 422 18.61 7.49 2.25
N PRO A 423 17.89 8.44 1.61
CA PRO A 423 17.22 9.52 2.32
C PRO A 423 15.89 9.12 2.96
N TYR A 424 15.49 7.85 2.86
CA TYR A 424 14.18 7.34 3.23
C TYR A 424 14.19 6.73 4.63
N TYR A 425 13.25 7.17 5.46
CA TYR A 425 13.08 6.74 6.85
C TYR A 425 11.63 6.41 7.14
N TYR A 426 11.41 5.59 8.15
CA TYR A 426 10.09 5.26 8.70
C TYR A 426 10.17 5.06 10.21
N ALA A 427 9.12 5.44 10.93
CA ALA A 427 8.98 5.19 12.34
C ALA A 427 8.51 3.75 12.60
N THR A 428 8.95 3.12 13.68
CA THR A 428 8.44 1.81 14.13
C THR A 428 8.58 1.67 15.64
N TYR A 429 7.64 0.95 16.27
CA TYR A 429 7.72 0.63 17.70
C TYR A 429 8.34 -0.74 17.99
N GLU A 430 8.87 -1.43 16.99
CA GLU A 430 9.55 -2.73 17.07
C GLU A 430 9.01 -3.66 18.16
N GLY A 431 8.05 -4.48 17.85
CA GLY A 431 7.47 -5.58 18.65
C GLY A 431 8.08 -5.85 20.03
N GLY A 432 7.86 -4.96 20.96
CA GLY A 432 7.90 -5.15 22.41
C GLY A 432 9.20 -5.57 23.11
N SER A 433 10.22 -6.08 22.47
CA SER A 433 11.34 -6.73 23.15
C SER A 433 12.75 -6.38 22.68
N ALA A 434 12.91 -5.45 21.74
CA ALA A 434 14.25 -5.01 21.38
C ALA A 434 14.82 -4.08 22.48
N PRO A 435 15.99 -4.37 23.05
CA PRO A 435 16.67 -3.42 23.91
C PRO A 435 17.04 -2.21 23.05
N SER A 436 16.59 -1.02 23.46
CA SER A 436 16.96 0.28 22.90
C SER A 436 17.27 0.20 21.39
N GLY A 437 16.24 0.31 20.56
CA GLY A 437 16.40 0.26 19.11
C GLY A 437 17.48 1.27 18.66
N ILE A 438 18.38 0.83 17.81
CA ILE A 438 19.34 1.72 17.19
C ILE A 438 18.55 2.63 16.26
N ASP A 439 18.53 3.91 16.58
CA ASP A 439 18.00 4.94 15.71
C ASP A 439 19.01 5.16 14.57
N TYR A 440 18.59 4.85 13.35
CA TYR A 440 19.47 4.94 12.17
C TYR A 440 19.49 6.32 11.53
N VAL A 441 18.74 7.28 12.07
CA VAL A 441 18.84 8.67 11.59
C VAL A 441 20.19 9.24 12.05
N PRO A 442 20.94 9.93 11.16
CA PRO A 442 22.25 10.51 11.50
C PRO A 442 22.21 11.36 12.76
N ASP A 443 23.31 11.40 13.51
CA ASP A 443 23.39 12.23 14.71
C ASP A 443 23.16 13.70 14.36
N LEU A 444 22.07 14.25 14.87
CA LEU A 444 21.64 15.62 14.60
C LEU A 444 22.55 16.69 15.23
N ASN A 445 23.47 16.30 16.09
CA ASN A 445 24.38 17.23 16.75
C ASN A 445 25.54 17.66 15.85
N GLU A 446 25.77 16.97 14.73
CA GLU A 446 26.86 17.28 13.80
C GLU A 446 26.52 18.41 12.81
N SER A 447 25.25 18.73 12.61
CA SER A 447 24.80 19.75 11.66
C SER A 447 24.49 21.07 12.36
N LEU A 448 25.14 22.17 11.91
CA LEU A 448 24.83 23.53 12.31
C LEU A 448 23.66 24.15 11.52
N LYS A 449 23.10 23.42 10.55
CA LYS A 449 22.01 23.89 9.72
C LYS A 449 20.68 23.85 10.47
N GLN A 450 19.81 24.80 10.17
CA GLN A 450 18.42 24.73 10.63
C GLN A 450 17.67 23.63 9.85
N ARG A 451 16.79 22.92 10.52
CA ARG A 451 15.96 21.85 9.96
C ARG A 451 14.54 22.34 9.81
N ILE A 452 14.06 22.34 8.56
CA ILE A 452 12.72 22.78 8.22
C ILE A 452 11.95 21.56 7.69
N VAL A 453 10.82 21.27 8.32
CA VAL A 453 9.96 20.15 7.93
C VAL A 453 8.84 20.64 7.01
N VAL A 454 8.67 20.02 5.87
CA VAL A 454 7.58 20.24 4.93
C VAL A 454 6.60 19.07 5.06
N ILE A 455 5.36 19.36 5.39
CA ILE A 455 4.30 18.34 5.44
C ILE A 455 3.74 18.16 4.04
N GLY A 456 3.76 16.93 3.55
CA GLY A 456 3.25 16.56 2.24
C GLY A 456 1.72 16.56 2.16
N SER A 457 1.20 16.25 0.98
CA SER A 457 -0.25 16.29 0.70
C SER A 457 -0.95 14.94 0.83
N GLY A 458 -0.20 13.87 1.12
CA GLY A 458 -0.76 12.53 1.13
C GLY A 458 -1.19 12.04 -0.26
N PRO A 459 -2.19 11.15 -0.35
CA PRO A 459 -2.63 10.58 -1.62
C PRO A 459 -3.31 11.62 -2.52
N ILE A 460 -3.14 11.48 -3.83
CA ILE A 460 -3.90 12.29 -4.80
C ILE A 460 -5.38 11.92 -4.69
N ARG A 461 -6.23 12.93 -4.63
CA ARG A 461 -7.68 12.78 -4.47
C ARG A 461 -8.44 13.89 -5.19
N ILE A 462 -9.72 13.68 -5.44
CA ILE A 462 -10.57 14.70 -6.04
C ILE A 462 -10.61 15.95 -5.14
N GLY A 463 -10.20 17.08 -5.72
CA GLY A 463 -10.11 18.38 -5.05
C GLY A 463 -8.77 18.71 -4.41
N GLN A 464 -7.79 17.79 -4.48
CA GLN A 464 -6.41 18.02 -4.02
C GLN A 464 -5.45 17.22 -4.91
N GLY A 465 -4.94 17.84 -5.96
CA GLY A 465 -4.11 17.20 -6.97
C GLY A 465 -2.62 17.47 -6.80
N ILE A 466 -1.90 17.31 -7.89
CA ILE A 466 -0.44 17.37 -7.95
C ILE A 466 0.14 18.77 -7.68
N GLU A 467 -0.66 19.83 -7.74
CA GLU A 467 -0.24 21.20 -7.42
C GLU A 467 0.35 21.33 -6.02
N PHE A 468 -0.13 20.53 -5.06
CA PHE A 468 0.41 20.52 -3.69
C PHE A 468 1.76 19.81 -3.62
N ASP A 469 1.95 18.74 -4.39
CA ASP A 469 3.26 18.10 -4.50
C ASP A 469 4.30 19.03 -5.15
N TYR A 470 3.92 19.70 -6.23
CA TYR A 470 4.74 20.73 -6.88
C TYR A 470 5.16 21.83 -5.88
N GLY A 471 4.21 22.32 -5.07
CA GLY A 471 4.49 23.30 -4.02
C GLY A 471 5.50 22.79 -2.98
N CYS A 472 5.35 21.53 -2.54
CA CYS A 472 6.30 20.90 -1.60
C CYS A 472 7.70 20.80 -2.19
N VAL A 473 7.85 20.37 -3.45
CA VAL A 473 9.17 20.26 -4.13
C VAL A 473 9.87 21.63 -4.21
N HIS A 474 9.14 22.69 -4.59
CA HIS A 474 9.70 24.04 -4.65
C HIS A 474 10.05 24.61 -3.27
N ALA A 475 9.25 24.31 -2.25
CA ALA A 475 9.56 24.68 -0.87
C ALA A 475 10.86 24.04 -0.39
N VAL A 476 11.03 22.74 -0.66
CA VAL A 476 12.27 22.02 -0.36
C VAL A 476 13.47 22.62 -1.08
N GLY A 477 13.35 22.93 -2.37
CA GLY A 477 14.41 23.60 -3.14
C GLY A 477 14.80 24.93 -2.50
N ALA A 478 13.82 25.78 -2.16
CA ALA A 478 14.08 27.08 -1.52
C ALA A 478 14.76 26.93 -0.15
N ILE A 479 14.36 25.95 0.67
CA ILE A 479 15.00 25.67 1.97
C ILE A 479 16.47 25.31 1.78
N ARG A 480 16.78 24.41 0.83
CA ARG A 480 18.15 23.97 0.53
C ARG A 480 18.99 25.10 -0.05
N ASP A 481 18.44 25.94 -0.93
CA ASP A 481 19.11 27.12 -1.50
C ASP A 481 19.47 28.15 -0.42
N MET A 482 18.69 28.23 0.66
CA MET A 482 18.99 29.06 1.84
C MET A 482 20.04 28.43 2.76
N GLY A 483 20.55 27.25 2.47
CA GLY A 483 21.57 26.55 3.26
C GLY A 483 21.02 25.77 4.45
N HIS A 484 19.71 25.52 4.52
CA HIS A 484 19.04 24.73 5.56
C HIS A 484 18.89 23.27 5.13
N GLU A 485 18.56 22.40 6.08
CA GLU A 485 18.15 21.01 5.80
C GLU A 485 16.64 20.96 5.58
N ALA A 486 16.23 20.36 4.46
CA ALA A 486 14.84 20.16 4.08
C ALA A 486 14.41 18.73 4.36
N ILE A 487 13.39 18.57 5.21
CA ILE A 487 12.83 17.28 5.61
C ILE A 487 11.40 17.22 5.12
N ILE A 488 10.99 16.08 4.55
CA ILE A 488 9.60 15.87 4.14
C ILE A 488 8.99 14.74 5.01
N ILE A 489 7.72 14.89 5.35
CA ILE A 489 6.86 13.80 5.83
C ILE A 489 5.78 13.62 4.77
N ASN A 490 5.72 12.46 4.13
CA ASN A 490 4.69 12.13 3.12
C ASN A 490 4.55 10.62 3.00
N ASN A 491 3.40 10.17 2.48
CA ASN A 491 3.06 8.74 2.34
C ASN A 491 2.63 8.34 0.91
N ASN A 492 2.75 9.25 -0.06
CA ASN A 492 2.38 8.99 -1.45
C ASN A 492 3.62 8.61 -2.27
N PRO A 493 3.74 7.35 -2.75
CA PRO A 493 4.92 6.92 -3.49
C PRO A 493 4.98 7.44 -4.93
N GLU A 494 3.87 7.96 -5.47
CA GLU A 494 3.76 8.40 -6.87
C GLU A 494 4.16 9.86 -7.09
N THR A 495 4.63 10.58 -6.06
CA THR A 495 4.90 12.01 -6.13
C THR A 495 6.39 12.34 -6.18
N VAL A 496 6.74 13.48 -6.81
CA VAL A 496 8.12 13.95 -6.95
C VAL A 496 8.71 14.38 -5.61
N SER A 497 7.88 14.87 -4.67
CA SER A 497 8.34 15.20 -3.31
C SER A 497 8.95 14.01 -2.58
N THR A 498 8.56 12.78 -2.96
CA THR A 498 9.10 11.54 -2.40
C THR A 498 10.23 10.92 -3.23
N ASP A 499 10.71 11.58 -4.26
CA ASP A 499 11.83 11.09 -5.06
C ASP A 499 13.17 11.19 -4.32
N PHE A 500 14.10 10.30 -4.68
CA PHE A 500 15.35 10.03 -3.97
C PHE A 500 16.21 11.27 -3.70
N ASP A 501 16.27 12.22 -4.60
CA ASP A 501 17.14 13.40 -4.54
C ASP A 501 16.40 14.71 -4.23
N THR A 502 15.11 14.63 -3.87
CA THR A 502 14.31 15.83 -3.61
C THR A 502 14.66 16.47 -2.27
N SER A 503 14.62 15.74 -1.18
CA SER A 503 14.88 16.25 0.17
C SER A 503 16.16 15.65 0.79
N ASP A 504 16.63 16.24 1.88
CA ASP A 504 17.74 15.69 2.64
C ASP A 504 17.30 14.44 3.44
N ARG A 505 16.06 14.44 3.93
CA ARG A 505 15.40 13.27 4.58
C ARG A 505 13.92 13.25 4.25
N LEU A 506 13.39 12.06 4.04
CA LEU A 506 11.96 11.80 3.85
C LEU A 506 11.50 10.74 4.83
N TYR A 507 10.44 11.02 5.57
CA TYR A 507 9.75 10.07 6.42
C TYR A 507 8.49 9.55 5.73
N PHE A 508 8.44 8.23 5.47
CA PHE A 508 7.27 7.54 4.96
C PHE A 508 6.36 7.13 6.12
N ASP A 509 5.65 8.10 6.66
CA ASP A 509 4.74 7.87 7.79
C ASP A 509 3.38 8.53 7.53
N PRO A 510 2.33 8.07 8.22
CA PRO A 510 1.00 8.68 8.14
C PRO A 510 1.06 10.15 8.54
N LEU A 511 0.25 10.98 7.87
CA LEU A 511 0.10 12.39 8.25
C LEU A 511 -0.91 12.51 9.40
N THR A 512 -0.57 11.93 10.54
CA THR A 512 -1.35 11.97 11.79
C THR A 512 -0.63 12.79 12.85
N LEU A 513 -1.36 13.24 13.87
CA LEU A 513 -0.79 14.01 14.99
C LEU A 513 0.35 13.23 15.66
N GLU A 514 0.14 11.95 15.96
CA GLU A 514 1.16 11.09 16.56
C GLU A 514 2.43 11.04 15.70
N SER A 515 2.32 10.58 14.45
CA SER A 515 3.49 10.37 13.59
C SER A 515 4.27 11.65 13.32
N VAL A 516 3.56 12.74 13.01
CA VAL A 516 4.20 14.04 12.71
C VAL A 516 4.88 14.60 13.95
N SER A 517 4.24 14.51 15.13
CA SER A 517 4.84 15.00 16.38
C SER A 517 6.12 14.26 16.74
N GLU A 518 6.15 12.93 16.59
CA GLU A 518 7.36 12.13 16.87
C GLU A 518 8.50 12.47 15.91
N VAL A 519 8.23 12.68 14.60
CA VAL A 519 9.26 13.14 13.65
C VAL A 519 9.77 14.52 14.01
N LEU A 520 8.89 15.46 14.37
CA LEU A 520 9.29 16.83 14.77
C LEU A 520 10.18 16.82 16.03
N LEU A 521 9.83 16.01 17.01
CA LEU A 521 10.61 15.82 18.23
C LEU A 521 11.98 15.20 17.91
N ARG A 522 12.01 14.17 17.08
CA ARG A 522 13.25 13.49 16.66
C ARG A 522 14.18 14.43 15.90
N GLU A 523 13.64 15.18 14.95
CA GLU A 523 14.41 16.11 14.12
C GLU A 523 14.77 17.40 14.87
N LYS A 524 14.18 17.68 16.03
CA LYS A 524 14.32 18.98 16.70
C LYS A 524 14.07 20.11 15.71
N ALA A 525 12.94 20.05 15.00
CA ALA A 525 12.61 20.94 13.91
C ALA A 525 12.63 22.41 14.33
N HIS A 526 13.27 23.26 13.51
CA HIS A 526 13.31 24.72 13.72
C HIS A 526 12.07 25.41 13.15
N GLY A 527 11.42 24.81 12.17
CA GLY A 527 10.20 25.31 11.54
C GLY A 527 9.48 24.23 10.77
N ILE A 528 8.18 24.50 10.52
CA ILE A 528 7.27 23.59 9.80
C ILE A 528 6.59 24.39 8.70
N LEU A 529 6.51 23.84 7.50
CA LEU A 529 5.73 24.37 6.39
C LEU A 529 4.52 23.47 6.14
N LEU A 530 3.31 23.99 6.42
CA LEU A 530 2.04 23.27 6.28
C LEU A 530 1.30 23.63 4.98
N GLN A 531 1.47 24.86 4.49
CA GLN A 531 0.64 25.44 3.42
C GLN A 531 0.66 24.59 2.13
N PHE A 532 1.77 23.96 1.81
CA PHE A 532 1.93 23.22 0.56
C PHE A 532 1.35 21.80 0.63
N GLY A 533 1.07 21.27 1.81
CA GLY A 533 0.41 19.97 1.99
C GLY A 533 -1.13 20.01 1.83
N GLY A 534 -1.70 21.16 1.49
CA GLY A 534 -3.13 21.32 1.29
C GLY A 534 -3.94 21.11 2.56
N GLN A 535 -5.17 20.59 2.40
CA GLN A 535 -6.10 20.37 3.53
C GLN A 535 -5.56 19.34 4.53
N THR A 536 -4.81 18.36 4.07
CA THR A 536 -4.19 17.33 4.92
C THR A 536 -3.29 17.97 5.98
N ALA A 537 -2.31 18.75 5.55
CA ALA A 537 -1.35 19.38 6.45
C ALA A 537 -1.97 20.50 7.32
N ILE A 538 -2.97 21.22 6.80
CA ILE A 538 -3.61 22.32 7.55
C ILE A 538 -4.56 21.81 8.63
N ASN A 539 -5.17 20.65 8.41
CA ASN A 539 -6.09 20.06 9.38
C ASN A 539 -5.37 19.27 10.50
N LEU A 540 -4.08 19.03 10.35
CA LEU A 540 -3.22 18.36 11.31
C LEU A 540 -2.88 19.29 12.50
#